data_28c0008b786d243bb3d49c34a4fa6b2d
#
_entry.id   28c0008b786d243bb3d49c34a4fa6b2d
#
_cell.length_a   1.000
_cell.length_b   1.000
_cell.length_c   1.000
_cell.angle_alpha   90.00
_cell.angle_beta   90.00
_cell.angle_gamma   90.00
#
_symmetry.space_group_name_H-M   'P 1'
#
loop_
_entity.id
_entity.type
_entity.pdbx_description
1 polymer ?
#
loop_
_entity_poly.entity_id
_entity_poly.type
_entity_poly.pdbx_seq_one_letter_code
_entity_poly.pdbx_strand_id
1 'polypeptide(L)'
;MKQIKRDKTFEKHFKLRITPNEKLVEVFKQRLELFIQGELGYPLYDHALTGKLNGKRAFSIGGDIRVVYIELEDFIVFLDVGSHNQVY
;
A
#
# COMPACT_ATOMS: atom_id res chain seq x y z
N MET A 1 5.50 -11.10 12.54
CA MET A 1 4.90 -10.50 11.36
C MET A 1 5.37 -11.18 10.09
N LYS A 2 4.51 -11.26 9.07
CA LYS A 2 4.88 -11.83 7.78
C LYS A 2 5.89 -10.94 7.06
N GLN A 3 6.73 -11.53 6.25
CA GLN A 3 7.69 -10.79 5.43
C GLN A 3 6.96 -10.01 4.34
N ILE A 4 7.37 -8.76 4.13
CA ILE A 4 6.80 -7.91 3.09
C ILE A 4 7.69 -7.99 1.86
N LYS A 5 7.08 -8.31 0.72
CA LYS A 5 7.72 -8.29 -0.59
C LYS A 5 7.09 -7.20 -1.45
N ARG A 6 7.82 -6.74 -2.44
CA ARG A 6 7.36 -5.68 -3.34
C ARG A 6 7.41 -6.19 -4.76
N ASP A 7 6.27 -6.15 -5.43
CA ASP A 7 6.15 -6.53 -6.83
C ASP A 7 6.83 -5.48 -7.72
N LYS A 8 7.24 -5.89 -8.92
CA LYS A 8 7.87 -4.99 -9.89
C LYS A 8 7.00 -3.80 -10.23
N THR A 9 5.70 -4.01 -10.38
CA THR A 9 4.74 -2.94 -10.65
C THR A 9 4.72 -1.93 -9.51
N PHE A 10 4.71 -2.43 -8.26
CA PHE A 10 4.77 -1.56 -7.09
C PHE A 10 6.03 -0.71 -7.11
N GLU A 11 7.18 -1.32 -7.34
CA GLU A 11 8.45 -0.59 -7.33
C GLU A 11 8.53 0.46 -8.43
N LYS A 12 8.06 0.12 -9.63
CA LYS A 12 8.00 1.06 -10.75
C LYS A 12 7.12 2.26 -10.43
N HIS A 13 5.92 2.02 -9.92
CA HIS A 13 4.98 3.09 -9.63
C HIS A 13 5.38 3.89 -8.38
N PHE A 14 6.03 3.25 -7.41
CA PHE A 14 6.57 3.97 -6.27
C PHE A 14 7.58 5.02 -6.74
N LYS A 15 8.50 4.61 -7.62
CA LYS A 15 9.49 5.53 -8.19
C LYS A 15 8.84 6.68 -8.93
N LEU A 16 7.81 6.40 -9.73
CA LEU A 16 7.16 7.40 -10.55
C LEU A 16 6.24 8.34 -9.76
N ARG A 17 5.53 7.79 -8.77
CA ARG A 17 4.41 8.49 -8.12
C ARG A 17 4.73 8.98 -6.72
N ILE A 18 5.64 8.34 -6.01
CA ILE A 18 5.93 8.64 -4.61
C ILE A 18 7.29 9.30 -4.44
N THR A 19 8.34 8.68 -4.97
CA THR A 19 9.72 9.15 -4.79
C THR A 19 9.94 10.63 -5.16
N PRO A 20 9.33 11.18 -6.23
CA PRO A 20 9.51 12.59 -6.56
C PRO A 20 8.98 13.56 -5.52
N ASN A 21 8.15 13.10 -4.60
CA ASN A 21 7.56 13.94 -3.55
C ASN A 21 8.13 13.51 -2.20
N GLU A 22 9.10 14.29 -1.68
CA GLU A 22 9.78 13.97 -0.42
C GLU A 22 8.82 13.84 0.76
N LYS A 23 7.82 14.70 0.82
CA LYS A 23 6.82 14.66 1.88
C LYS A 23 6.02 13.38 1.84
N LEU A 24 5.66 12.94 0.64
CA LEU A 24 4.90 11.72 0.45
C LEU A 24 5.73 10.48 0.83
N VAL A 25 7.03 10.51 0.55
CA VAL A 25 7.95 9.45 1.00
C VAL A 25 7.95 9.35 2.53
N GLU A 26 8.00 10.50 3.20
CA GLU A 26 7.96 10.54 4.68
C GLU A 26 6.65 9.98 5.21
N VAL A 27 5.53 10.38 4.62
CA VAL A 27 4.22 9.85 5.03
C VAL A 27 4.16 8.34 4.80
N PHE A 28 4.68 7.86 3.67
CA PHE A 28 4.73 6.42 3.40
C PHE A 28 5.49 5.67 4.50
N LYS A 29 6.66 6.18 4.90
CA LYS A 29 7.45 5.54 5.96
C LYS A 29 6.67 5.45 7.26
N GLN A 30 5.98 6.51 7.65
CA GLN A 30 5.17 6.53 8.87
C GLN A 30 4.02 5.54 8.79
N ARG A 31 3.33 5.49 7.66
CA ARG A 31 2.20 4.58 7.47
C ARG A 31 2.64 3.13 7.39
N LEU A 32 3.79 2.88 6.77
CA LEU A 32 4.39 1.55 6.73
C LEU A 32 4.69 1.04 8.13
N GLU A 33 5.21 1.91 9.00
CA GLU A 33 5.48 1.55 10.39
C GLU A 33 4.21 1.12 11.11
N LEU A 34 3.12 1.86 10.94
CA LEU A 34 1.82 1.49 11.50
C LEU A 34 1.33 0.15 10.96
N PHE A 35 1.49 -0.05 9.65
CA PHE A 35 1.10 -1.29 9.01
C PHE A 35 1.85 -2.49 9.61
N ILE A 36 3.16 -2.34 9.79
CA ILE A 36 4.01 -3.37 10.39
C ILE A 36 3.58 -3.68 11.81
N GLN A 37 3.14 -2.68 12.56
CA GLN A 37 2.66 -2.85 13.94
C GLN A 37 1.25 -3.42 14.01
N GLY A 38 0.58 -3.61 12.88
CA GLY A 38 -0.78 -4.11 12.85
C GLY A 38 -1.84 -3.06 13.16
N GLU A 39 -1.49 -1.78 13.14
CA GLU A 39 -2.40 -0.66 13.37
C GLU A 39 -3.14 -0.33 12.09
N LEU A 40 -4.13 -1.12 11.72
CA LEU A 40 -4.78 -1.06 10.42
C LEU A 40 -5.96 -0.09 10.32
N GLY A 41 -6.41 0.47 11.44
CA GLY A 41 -7.47 1.47 11.46
C GLY A 41 -6.96 2.83 11.01
N TYR A 42 -7.54 3.91 11.57
CA TYR A 42 -7.04 5.25 11.29
C TYR A 42 -5.54 5.35 11.59
N PRO A 43 -4.69 5.95 10.77
CA PRO A 43 -5.01 6.64 9.51
C PRO A 43 -4.87 5.76 8.25
N LEU A 44 -4.66 4.45 8.39
CA LEU A 44 -4.48 3.57 7.24
C LEU A 44 -5.79 3.22 6.56
N TYR A 45 -6.88 3.12 7.32
CA TYR A 45 -8.17 2.69 6.78
C TYR A 45 -8.05 1.43 5.92
N ASP A 46 -7.27 0.46 6.40
CA ASP A 46 -7.06 -0.79 5.67
C ASP A 46 -8.39 -1.52 5.48
N HIS A 47 -8.62 -1.99 4.26
CA HIS A 47 -9.88 -2.67 3.94
C HIS A 47 -9.71 -3.65 2.78
N ALA A 48 -10.59 -4.63 2.75
CA ALA A 48 -10.64 -5.59 1.66
C ALA A 48 -11.26 -4.95 0.43
N LEU A 49 -10.78 -5.35 -0.73
CA LEU A 49 -11.28 -4.86 -2.02
C LEU A 49 -12.27 -5.86 -2.62
N THR A 50 -13.09 -5.37 -3.56
CA THR A 50 -14.13 -6.17 -4.21
C THR A 50 -13.99 -6.10 -5.72
N GLY A 51 -14.85 -6.84 -6.43
CA GLY A 51 -14.84 -6.83 -7.89
C GLY A 51 -13.58 -7.45 -8.45
N LYS A 52 -12.96 -6.76 -9.39
CA LYS A 52 -11.73 -7.25 -10.06
C LYS A 52 -10.57 -7.44 -9.10
N LEU A 53 -10.58 -6.73 -7.98
CA LEU A 53 -9.52 -6.79 -6.99
C LEU A 53 -9.89 -7.64 -5.78
N ASN A 54 -10.93 -8.46 -5.91
CA ASN A 54 -11.33 -9.36 -4.83
C ASN A 54 -10.13 -10.23 -4.39
N GLY A 55 -9.98 -10.39 -3.09
CA GLY A 55 -8.85 -11.12 -2.51
C GLY A 55 -7.67 -10.22 -2.18
N LYS A 56 -7.69 -8.97 -2.59
CA LYS A 56 -6.65 -7.98 -2.27
C LYS A 56 -7.16 -7.00 -1.24
N ARG A 57 -6.23 -6.24 -0.66
CA ARG A 57 -6.53 -5.22 0.33
C ARG A 57 -5.80 -3.93 -0.02
N ALA A 58 -6.22 -2.83 0.59
CA ALA A 58 -5.54 -1.54 0.39
C ALA A 58 -5.46 -0.77 1.69
N PHE A 59 -4.40 0.02 1.85
CA PHE A 59 -4.31 0.99 2.94
C PHE A 59 -3.90 2.35 2.39
N SER A 60 -4.31 3.41 3.09
CA SER A 60 -4.04 4.79 2.70
C SER A 60 -2.66 5.24 3.19
N ILE A 61 -1.94 5.97 2.34
CA ILE A 61 -0.70 6.65 2.74
C ILE A 61 -0.84 8.16 2.63
N GLY A 62 -2.08 8.66 2.67
CA GLY A 62 -2.35 10.10 2.67
C GLY A 62 -3.17 10.51 1.46
N GLY A 63 -4.12 11.41 1.68
CA GLY A 63 -5.01 11.88 0.62
C GLY A 63 -5.66 10.73 -0.11
N ASP A 64 -5.51 10.73 -1.44
CA ASP A 64 -6.09 9.72 -2.31
C ASP A 64 -5.10 8.57 -2.64
N ILE A 65 -3.91 8.60 -2.06
CA ILE A 65 -2.85 7.62 -2.39
C ILE A 65 -3.02 6.36 -1.56
N ARG A 66 -2.98 5.21 -2.23
CA ARG A 66 -3.18 3.91 -1.60
C ARG A 66 -2.12 2.91 -2.03
N VAL A 67 -1.81 1.99 -1.12
CA VAL A 67 -1.02 0.79 -1.44
C VAL A 67 -1.98 -0.37 -1.54
N VAL A 68 -1.96 -1.08 -2.66
CA VAL A 68 -2.74 -2.30 -2.86
C VAL A 68 -1.82 -3.50 -2.61
N TYR A 69 -2.29 -4.45 -1.80
CA TYR A 69 -1.48 -5.60 -1.45
C TYR A 69 -2.33 -6.87 -1.36
N ILE A 70 -1.64 -7.99 -1.34
CA ILE A 70 -2.26 -9.29 -1.07
C ILE A 70 -1.54 -9.93 0.11
N GLU A 71 -2.30 -10.54 0.98
CA GLU A 71 -1.75 -11.28 2.12
C GLU A 71 -1.78 -12.77 1.80
N LEU A 72 -0.60 -13.38 1.72
CA LEU A 72 -0.43 -14.80 1.53
C LEU A 72 -0.06 -15.44 2.86
N GLU A 73 0.11 -16.76 2.87
CA GLU A 73 0.38 -17.48 4.13
C GLU A 73 1.66 -16.96 4.80
N ASP A 74 2.75 -16.85 4.05
CA ASP A 74 4.05 -16.46 4.60
C ASP A 74 4.47 -15.04 4.26
N PHE A 75 3.78 -14.39 3.33
CA PHE A 75 4.19 -13.11 2.80
C PHE A 75 3.02 -12.16 2.67
N ILE A 76 3.36 -10.87 2.75
CA ILE A 76 2.49 -9.79 2.27
C ILE A 76 3.19 -9.22 1.05
N VAL A 77 2.49 -9.11 -0.08
CA VAL A 77 3.08 -8.60 -1.32
C VAL A 77 2.42 -7.27 -1.68
N PHE A 78 3.21 -6.21 -1.72
CA PHE A 78 2.76 -4.90 -2.19
C PHE A 78 2.70 -4.96 -3.72
N LEU A 79 1.50 -4.79 -4.27
CA LEU A 79 1.24 -4.98 -5.69
C LEU A 79 1.28 -3.69 -6.50
N ASP A 80 0.80 -2.60 -5.91
CA ASP A 80 0.74 -1.32 -6.61
C ASP A 80 0.59 -0.18 -5.61
N VAL A 81 0.88 1.04 -6.06
CA VAL A 81 0.72 2.25 -5.28
C VAL A 81 0.37 3.41 -6.20
N GLY A 82 -0.58 4.23 -5.79
CA GLY A 82 -1.01 5.39 -6.57
C GLY A 82 -2.35 5.90 -6.07
N SER A 83 -2.93 6.82 -6.83
CA SER A 83 -4.25 7.35 -6.53
C SER A 83 -5.32 6.29 -6.75
N HIS A 84 -6.52 6.55 -6.24
CA HIS A 84 -7.66 5.64 -6.42
C HIS A 84 -7.84 5.25 -7.89
N ASN A 85 -7.81 6.24 -8.78
CA ASN A 85 -8.02 5.97 -10.21
C ASN A 85 -6.85 5.23 -10.87
N GLN A 86 -5.67 5.31 -10.28
CA GLN A 86 -4.49 4.62 -10.83
C GLN A 86 -4.43 3.15 -10.45
N VAL A 87 -4.88 2.81 -9.24
CA VAL A 87 -4.73 1.45 -8.71
C VAL A 87 -6.01 0.62 -8.77
N TYR A 88 -7.15 1.25 -8.90
CA TYR A 88 -8.45 0.59 -9.00
C TYR A 88 -9.01 0.74 -10.44
#